data_3fabf987ea654b72b3c3368531e565da
#
_entry.id   3fabf987ea654b72b3c3368531e565da
#
_cell.length_a   1.000
_cell.length_b   1.000
_cell.length_c   1.000
_cell.angle_alpha   90.00
_cell.angle_beta   90.00
_cell.angle_gamma   90.00
#
_symmetry.space_group_name_H-M   'P 1'
#
loop_
_entity.id
_entity.type
_entity.pdbx_description
1 polymer ?
#
loop_
_entity_poly.entity_id
_entity_poly.type
_entity_poly.pdbx_seq_one_letter_code
_entity_poly.pdbx_strand_id
1 'polypeptide(L)'
;AQFPPELPRMPSWWPLNMTWGGLPSSVPLGYIQYFVLPAVIGAGIGRWLSARFGWRRPVTLLTVGLVVGFCWALFFNAVIGARLGVFYYGLVIPGLAIFEGSKHQYPLYDALAMGVQMMVFTYLLGRTDDQGRNVIEAWSDRVTKSKGQSVALSIVSVIVLANLLYGAVFAPHLVTKLGGYVTSGPSEQLFPGVPNQPK
;
A
#
# COMPACT_ATOMS: atom_id res chain seq x y z
N ALA A 1 8.38 9.48 -0.58
CA ALA A 1 9.46 8.92 0.24
C ALA A 1 10.80 9.17 -0.43
N GLN A 2 11.85 9.28 0.37
CA GLN A 2 13.24 9.31 -0.07
C GLN A 2 13.94 8.05 0.47
N PHE A 3 14.78 7.46 -0.37
CA PHE A 3 15.53 6.24 -0.05
C PHE A 3 17.04 6.51 -0.12
N PRO A 4 17.86 5.74 0.63
CA PRO A 4 19.31 5.85 0.55
C PRO A 4 19.80 5.80 -0.91
N PRO A 5 20.75 6.67 -1.30
CA PRO A 5 21.22 6.76 -2.70
C PRO A 5 21.99 5.53 -3.18
N GLU A 6 22.54 4.75 -2.28
CA GLU A 6 23.34 3.55 -2.56
C GLU A 6 22.49 2.36 -3.06
N LEU A 7 21.18 2.40 -2.84
CA LEU A 7 20.31 1.32 -3.27
C LEU A 7 20.16 1.30 -4.79
N PRO A 8 20.26 0.11 -5.44
CA PRO A 8 19.98 -0.04 -6.86
C PRO A 8 18.58 0.51 -7.20
N ARG A 9 18.48 1.29 -8.28
CA ARG A 9 17.25 1.98 -8.67
C ARG A 9 16.53 1.27 -9.81
N MET A 10 15.22 1.39 -9.83
CA MET A 10 14.41 1.02 -10.98
C MET A 10 14.76 1.91 -12.17
N PRO A 11 14.66 1.39 -13.42
CA PRO A 11 14.85 2.20 -14.61
C PRO A 11 13.96 3.45 -14.62
N SER A 12 14.43 4.54 -15.20
CA SER A 12 13.71 5.83 -15.25
C SER A 12 12.33 5.75 -15.92
N TRP A 13 12.17 4.80 -16.85
CA TRP A 13 10.92 4.55 -17.56
C TRP A 13 9.87 3.79 -16.73
N TRP A 14 10.20 3.31 -15.51
CA TRP A 14 9.26 2.57 -14.69
C TRP A 14 8.04 3.45 -14.31
N PRO A 15 6.80 3.05 -14.67
CA PRO A 15 5.62 3.92 -14.57
C PRO A 15 5.30 4.40 -13.15
N LEU A 16 5.70 3.63 -12.15
CA LEU A 16 5.43 3.92 -10.73
C LEU A 16 6.65 4.52 -10.02
N ASN A 17 7.61 5.06 -10.76
CA ASN A 17 8.80 5.68 -10.19
C ASN A 17 8.48 7.10 -9.68
N MET A 18 7.61 7.19 -8.67
CA MET A 18 7.12 8.46 -8.11
C MET A 18 7.97 8.99 -6.95
N THR A 19 9.08 8.32 -6.64
CA THR A 19 9.97 8.72 -5.55
C THR A 19 11.07 9.65 -6.06
N TRP A 20 11.53 10.54 -5.19
CA TRP A 20 12.68 11.39 -5.48
C TRP A 20 13.94 10.53 -5.57
N GLY A 21 14.73 10.73 -6.62
CA GLY A 21 15.90 9.91 -6.88
C GLY A 21 15.65 8.49 -7.38
N GLY A 22 14.39 8.17 -7.69
CA GLY A 22 13.99 6.87 -8.21
C GLY A 22 13.60 5.85 -7.13
N LEU A 23 12.81 4.85 -7.53
CA LEU A 23 12.37 3.77 -6.67
C LEU A 23 13.47 2.70 -6.56
N PRO A 24 13.89 2.27 -5.36
CA PRO A 24 14.78 1.14 -5.23
C PRO A 24 14.20 -0.15 -5.84
N SER A 25 15.01 -0.92 -6.52
CA SER A 25 14.57 -2.17 -7.18
C SER A 25 14.10 -3.26 -6.20
N SER A 26 14.53 -3.17 -4.93
CA SER A 26 14.06 -4.05 -3.85
C SER A 26 12.62 -3.78 -3.39
N VAL A 27 12.11 -2.57 -3.62
CA VAL A 27 10.79 -2.15 -3.12
C VAL A 27 9.64 -2.93 -3.78
N PRO A 28 9.59 -3.17 -5.10
CA PRO A 28 8.55 -4.00 -5.70
C PRO A 28 8.46 -5.42 -5.12
N LEU A 29 9.61 -6.02 -4.79
CA LEU A 29 9.64 -7.34 -4.16
C LEU A 29 9.16 -7.29 -2.71
N GLY A 30 9.55 -6.26 -1.97
CA GLY A 30 9.09 -6.00 -0.61
C GLY A 30 7.57 -5.76 -0.55
N TYR A 31 7.01 -5.15 -1.56
CA TYR A 31 5.57 -4.88 -1.62
C TYR A 31 4.71 -6.14 -1.71
N ILE A 32 5.20 -7.24 -2.27
CA ILE A 32 4.46 -8.50 -2.27
C ILE A 32 4.14 -8.91 -0.83
N GLN A 33 5.13 -8.95 0.04
CA GLN A 33 4.93 -9.28 1.46
C GLN A 33 4.16 -8.18 2.19
N TYR A 34 4.44 -6.92 1.89
CA TYR A 34 3.82 -5.76 2.53
C TYR A 34 2.31 -5.70 2.31
N PHE A 35 1.81 -6.14 1.16
CA PHE A 35 0.38 -6.15 0.84
C PHE A 35 -0.30 -7.49 1.12
N VAL A 36 0.36 -8.60 0.85
CA VAL A 36 -0.26 -9.94 1.01
C VAL A 36 -0.49 -10.27 2.49
N LEU A 37 0.50 -10.04 3.34
CA LEU A 37 0.38 -10.38 4.76
C LEU A 37 -0.79 -9.70 5.46
N PRO A 38 -0.95 -8.36 5.45
CA PRO A 38 -2.06 -7.71 6.13
C PRO A 38 -3.41 -8.08 5.51
N ALA A 39 -3.48 -8.33 4.20
CA ALA A 39 -4.72 -8.78 3.56
C ALA A 39 -5.15 -10.16 4.03
N VAL A 40 -4.22 -11.11 4.13
CA VAL A 40 -4.48 -12.48 4.63
C VAL A 40 -4.85 -12.44 6.12
N ILE A 41 -4.11 -11.69 6.93
CA ILE A 41 -4.40 -11.50 8.36
C ILE A 41 -5.79 -10.88 8.51
N GLY A 42 -6.09 -9.82 7.78
CA GLY A 42 -7.40 -9.16 7.80
C GLY A 42 -8.53 -10.10 7.41
N ALA A 43 -8.33 -10.92 6.36
CA ALA A 43 -9.31 -11.91 5.93
C ALA A 43 -9.54 -12.99 6.99
N GLY A 44 -8.50 -13.47 7.66
CA GLY A 44 -8.57 -14.42 8.76
C GLY A 44 -9.37 -13.86 9.95
N ILE A 45 -8.96 -12.67 10.42
CA ILE A 45 -9.63 -11.98 11.54
C ILE A 45 -11.08 -11.67 11.20
N GLY A 46 -11.35 -11.13 10.01
CA GLY A 46 -12.70 -10.77 9.59
C GLY A 46 -13.65 -11.97 9.51
N ARG A 47 -13.16 -13.11 8.99
CA ARG A 47 -13.93 -14.36 9.00
C ARG A 47 -14.19 -14.87 10.42
N TRP A 48 -13.17 -14.86 11.28
CA TRP A 48 -13.31 -15.28 12.67
C TRP A 48 -14.30 -14.42 13.44
N LEU A 49 -14.21 -13.09 13.34
CA LEU A 49 -15.15 -12.16 13.99
C LEU A 49 -16.59 -12.38 13.51
N SER A 50 -16.78 -12.53 12.18
CA SER A 50 -18.11 -12.79 11.62
C SER A 50 -18.70 -14.09 12.12
N ALA A 51 -17.90 -15.15 12.20
CA ALA A 51 -18.35 -16.45 12.71
C ALA A 51 -18.62 -16.43 14.22
N ARG A 52 -17.77 -15.75 15.00
CA ARG A 52 -17.85 -15.72 16.47
C ARG A 52 -18.99 -14.86 17.00
N PHE A 53 -19.27 -13.73 16.34
CA PHE A 53 -20.22 -12.71 16.82
C PHE A 53 -21.46 -12.57 15.93
N GLY A 54 -21.60 -13.36 14.87
CA GLY A 54 -22.71 -13.26 13.94
C GLY A 54 -22.74 -11.96 13.12
N TRP A 55 -21.63 -11.25 13.00
CA TRP A 55 -21.57 -9.98 12.27
C TRP A 55 -21.69 -10.20 10.77
N ARG A 56 -22.26 -9.21 10.07
CA ARG A 56 -22.40 -9.27 8.61
C ARG A 56 -21.03 -9.36 7.94
N ARG A 57 -20.69 -10.54 7.41
CA ARG A 57 -19.37 -10.87 6.88
C ARG A 57 -18.78 -9.83 5.92
N PRO A 58 -19.51 -9.28 4.94
CA PRO A 58 -18.95 -8.26 4.04
C PRO A 58 -18.49 -7.00 4.78
N VAL A 59 -19.32 -6.49 5.68
CA VAL A 59 -19.01 -5.27 6.45
C VAL A 59 -17.81 -5.52 7.36
N THR A 60 -17.79 -6.66 8.04
CA THR A 60 -16.69 -7.03 8.94
C THR A 60 -15.35 -7.13 8.19
N LEU A 61 -15.34 -7.76 6.99
CA LEU A 61 -14.12 -7.86 6.17
C LEU A 61 -13.62 -6.48 5.73
N LEU A 62 -14.52 -5.60 5.29
CA LEU A 62 -14.16 -4.24 4.90
C LEU A 62 -13.58 -3.44 6.08
N THR A 63 -14.26 -3.46 7.23
CA THR A 63 -13.81 -2.73 8.42
C THR A 63 -12.50 -3.26 8.96
N VAL A 64 -12.37 -4.58 9.07
CA VAL A 64 -11.12 -5.21 9.54
C VAL A 64 -9.98 -4.92 8.58
N GLY A 65 -10.21 -5.00 7.27
CA GLY A 65 -9.20 -4.67 6.26
C GLY A 65 -8.71 -3.23 6.38
N LEU A 66 -9.63 -2.28 6.56
CA LEU A 66 -9.29 -0.88 6.77
C LEU A 66 -8.41 -0.69 8.02
N VAL A 67 -8.83 -1.25 9.15
CA VAL A 67 -8.11 -1.11 10.44
C VAL A 67 -6.75 -1.80 10.37
N VAL A 68 -6.70 -3.04 9.90
CA VAL A 68 -5.44 -3.80 9.78
C VAL A 68 -4.48 -3.08 8.85
N GLY A 69 -4.95 -2.62 7.67
CA GLY A 69 -4.10 -1.90 6.73
C GLY A 69 -3.58 -0.57 7.27
N PHE A 70 -4.43 0.20 7.94
CA PHE A 70 -4.03 1.45 8.58
C PHE A 70 -2.97 1.22 9.67
N CYS A 71 -3.22 0.28 10.60
CA CYS A 71 -2.27 -0.05 11.66
C CYS A 71 -0.96 -0.64 11.11
N TRP A 72 -1.04 -1.46 10.07
CA TRP A 72 0.11 -2.02 9.38
C TRP A 72 1.00 -0.93 8.79
N ALA A 73 0.40 0.03 8.08
CA ALA A 73 1.13 1.16 7.52
C ALA A 73 1.76 2.04 8.60
N LEU A 74 1.04 2.35 9.67
CA LEU A 74 1.61 3.08 10.80
C LEU A 74 2.83 2.35 11.39
N PHE A 75 2.70 1.05 11.63
CA PHE A 75 3.80 0.28 12.20
C PHE A 75 4.99 0.18 11.26
N PHE A 76 4.79 -0.27 10.02
CA PHE A 76 5.90 -0.49 9.10
C PHE A 76 6.48 0.80 8.53
N ASN A 77 5.67 1.79 8.21
CA ASN A 77 6.17 3.01 7.59
C ASN A 77 6.60 4.06 8.62
N ALA A 78 5.82 4.30 9.68
CA ALA A 78 6.18 5.31 10.66
C ALA A 78 7.22 4.78 11.65
N VAL A 79 7.01 3.56 12.22
CA VAL A 79 7.88 3.04 13.27
C VAL A 79 9.15 2.39 12.67
N ILE A 80 8.99 1.47 11.70
CA ILE A 80 10.15 0.78 11.12
C ILE A 80 10.80 1.68 10.05
N GLY A 81 10.05 2.10 9.03
CA GLY A 81 10.59 2.83 7.88
C GLY A 81 11.22 4.16 8.27
N ALA A 82 10.40 5.10 8.73
CA ALA A 82 10.86 6.46 9.01
C ALA A 82 11.71 6.55 10.29
N ARG A 83 11.33 5.84 11.37
CA ARG A 83 12.06 5.94 12.64
C ARG A 83 13.41 5.24 12.62
N LEU A 84 13.54 4.09 11.95
CA LEU A 84 14.82 3.40 11.78
C LEU A 84 15.65 3.91 10.59
N GLY A 85 15.14 4.89 9.85
CA GLY A 85 15.88 5.52 8.76
C GLY A 85 15.98 4.68 7.48
N VAL A 86 15.06 3.73 7.27
CA VAL A 86 15.00 2.94 6.03
C VAL A 86 14.62 3.83 4.84
N PHE A 87 13.70 4.76 5.08
CA PHE A 87 13.30 5.81 4.14
C PHE A 87 12.69 7.00 4.90
N TYR A 88 12.56 8.14 4.22
CA TYR A 88 11.98 9.34 4.83
C TYR A 88 10.94 9.98 3.91
N TYR A 89 9.96 10.62 4.54
CA TYR A 89 8.98 11.48 3.85
C TYR A 89 9.48 12.92 3.90
N GLY A 90 10.11 13.36 2.81
CA GLY A 90 10.65 14.74 2.71
C GLY A 90 9.56 15.81 2.73
N LEU A 91 8.34 15.49 2.23
CA LEU A 91 7.23 16.41 2.11
C LEU A 91 5.96 15.79 2.68
N VAL A 92 5.20 16.58 3.42
CA VAL A 92 3.90 16.20 3.98
C VAL A 92 2.94 17.38 3.88
N ILE A 93 1.64 17.10 3.88
CA ILE A 93 0.62 18.13 4.00
C ILE A 93 0.60 18.61 5.46
N PRO A 94 0.72 19.93 5.72
CA PRO A 94 0.67 20.47 7.06
C PRO A 94 -0.58 20.03 7.82
N GLY A 95 -0.41 19.63 9.08
CA GLY A 95 -1.49 19.16 9.94
C GLY A 95 -2.00 17.74 9.64
N LEU A 96 -1.49 17.08 8.58
CA LEU A 96 -1.85 15.71 8.22
C LEU A 96 -0.68 14.72 8.34
N ALA A 97 0.25 15.01 9.24
CA ALA A 97 1.40 14.15 9.50
C ALA A 97 1.66 14.03 11.00
N ILE A 98 2.13 12.86 11.42
CA ILE A 98 2.72 12.68 12.75
C ILE A 98 4.20 13.05 12.69
N PHE A 99 4.74 13.59 13.80
CA PHE A 99 6.11 14.11 13.91
C PHE A 99 6.47 15.13 12.82
N GLU A 100 5.50 15.95 12.42
CA GLU A 100 5.64 16.97 11.38
C GLU A 100 6.85 17.87 11.64
N GLY A 101 7.58 18.23 10.58
CA GLY A 101 8.79 19.04 10.65
C GLY A 101 10.04 18.29 11.12
N SER A 102 9.92 17.04 11.54
CA SER A 102 11.07 16.19 11.91
C SER A 102 11.51 15.30 10.75
N LYS A 103 12.73 14.76 10.85
CA LYS A 103 13.21 13.72 9.89
C LYS A 103 12.39 12.44 9.93
N HIS A 104 11.58 12.23 10.96
CA HIS A 104 10.74 11.05 11.16
C HIS A 104 9.27 11.31 10.85
N GLN A 105 8.95 12.43 10.20
CA GLN A 105 7.58 12.75 9.84
C GLN A 105 6.95 11.66 8.96
N TYR A 106 5.67 11.39 9.22
CA TYR A 106 4.92 10.38 8.48
C TYR A 106 3.52 10.89 8.15
N PRO A 107 3.10 10.88 6.86
CA PRO A 107 1.80 11.36 6.44
C PRO A 107 0.68 10.38 6.81
N LEU A 108 -0.31 10.83 7.57
CA LEU A 108 -1.46 9.99 7.97
C LEU A 108 -2.34 9.57 6.78
N TYR A 109 -2.36 10.37 5.72
CA TYR A 109 -3.08 10.01 4.49
C TYR A 109 -2.46 8.81 3.77
N ASP A 110 -1.17 8.53 3.94
CA ASP A 110 -0.52 7.31 3.46
C ASP A 110 -1.05 6.07 4.19
N ALA A 111 -1.17 6.15 5.53
CA ALA A 111 -1.76 5.08 6.32
C ALA A 111 -3.23 4.84 5.96
N LEU A 112 -4.01 5.91 5.75
CA LEU A 112 -5.41 5.82 5.36
C LEU A 112 -5.56 5.18 3.97
N ALA A 113 -4.74 5.61 3.01
CA ALA A 113 -4.73 5.05 1.66
C ALA A 113 -4.39 3.56 1.68
N MET A 114 -3.41 3.14 2.49
CA MET A 114 -3.09 1.73 2.72
C MET A 114 -4.25 0.98 3.37
N GLY A 115 -4.93 1.61 4.33
CA GLY A 115 -6.14 1.05 4.95
C GLY A 115 -7.22 0.76 3.90
N VAL A 116 -7.50 1.71 3.01
CA VAL A 116 -8.47 1.53 1.90
C VAL A 116 -8.04 0.42 0.95
N GLN A 117 -6.78 0.34 0.61
CA GLN A 117 -6.26 -0.75 -0.23
C GLN A 117 -6.46 -2.12 0.43
N MET A 118 -6.11 -2.24 1.71
CA MET A 118 -6.30 -3.49 2.46
C MET A 118 -7.77 -3.81 2.69
N MET A 119 -8.64 -2.83 2.82
CA MET A 119 -10.09 -3.03 2.86
C MET A 119 -10.56 -3.83 1.63
N VAL A 120 -10.13 -3.43 0.42
CA VAL A 120 -10.48 -4.11 -0.83
C VAL A 120 -9.90 -5.52 -0.88
N PHE A 121 -8.60 -5.69 -0.63
CA PHE A 121 -7.96 -7.00 -0.69
C PHE A 121 -8.51 -7.96 0.36
N THR A 122 -8.70 -7.50 1.59
CA THR A 122 -9.29 -8.31 2.67
C THR A 122 -10.70 -8.79 2.31
N TYR A 123 -11.50 -7.92 1.69
CA TYR A 123 -12.82 -8.29 1.20
C TYR A 123 -12.76 -9.36 0.11
N LEU A 124 -11.92 -9.14 -0.92
CA LEU A 124 -11.81 -10.05 -2.06
C LEU A 124 -11.28 -11.43 -1.66
N LEU A 125 -10.32 -11.49 -0.74
CA LEU A 125 -9.75 -12.75 -0.24
C LEU A 125 -10.63 -13.40 0.85
N GLY A 126 -11.26 -12.60 1.68
CA GLY A 126 -12.05 -13.08 2.82
C GLY A 126 -13.45 -13.52 2.48
N ARG A 127 -14.05 -12.98 1.42
CA ARG A 127 -15.37 -13.40 0.94
C ARG A 127 -15.23 -14.63 0.06
N THR A 128 -15.68 -15.77 0.56
CA THR A 128 -15.68 -17.04 -0.18
C THR A 128 -17.11 -17.48 -0.49
N ASP A 129 -17.29 -18.19 -1.60
CA ASP A 129 -18.51 -18.93 -1.93
C ASP A 129 -18.59 -20.27 -1.17
N ASP A 130 -19.65 -21.04 -1.44
CA ASP A 130 -19.89 -22.34 -0.81
C ASP A 130 -18.83 -23.41 -1.19
N GLN A 131 -18.05 -23.15 -2.24
CA GLN A 131 -16.95 -24.00 -2.68
C GLN A 131 -15.59 -23.55 -2.10
N GLY A 132 -15.59 -22.53 -1.25
CA GLY A 132 -14.38 -21.97 -0.63
C GLY A 132 -13.57 -21.07 -1.55
N ARG A 133 -14.03 -20.76 -2.78
CA ARG A 133 -13.35 -19.89 -3.74
C ARG A 133 -13.57 -18.44 -3.35
N ASN A 134 -12.51 -17.65 -3.43
CA ASN A 134 -12.62 -16.20 -3.24
C ASN A 134 -13.31 -15.51 -4.43
N VAL A 135 -13.59 -14.21 -4.30
CA VAL A 135 -14.34 -13.44 -5.32
C VAL A 135 -13.66 -13.48 -6.70
N ILE A 136 -12.33 -13.40 -6.73
CA ILE A 136 -11.55 -13.37 -7.99
C ILE A 136 -11.58 -14.76 -8.65
N GLU A 137 -11.35 -15.81 -7.86
CA GLU A 137 -11.39 -17.21 -8.35
C GLU A 137 -12.78 -17.57 -8.88
N ALA A 138 -13.84 -17.25 -8.13
CA ALA A 138 -15.20 -17.50 -8.54
C ALA A 138 -15.59 -16.74 -9.83
N TRP A 139 -15.09 -15.52 -10.01
CA TRP A 139 -15.28 -14.75 -11.24
C TRP A 139 -14.48 -15.36 -12.40
N SER A 140 -13.21 -15.69 -12.19
CA SER A 140 -12.35 -16.28 -13.21
C SER A 140 -12.89 -17.62 -13.72
N ASP A 141 -13.39 -18.47 -12.82
CA ASP A 141 -14.02 -19.76 -13.20
C ASP A 141 -15.29 -19.59 -14.06
N ARG A 142 -16.02 -18.47 -13.90
CA ARG A 142 -17.22 -18.19 -14.71
C ARG A 142 -16.92 -17.75 -16.14
N VAL A 143 -15.80 -17.06 -16.35
CA VAL A 143 -15.47 -16.45 -17.65
C VAL A 143 -14.48 -17.28 -18.47
N THR A 144 -13.88 -18.33 -17.89
CA THR A 144 -12.91 -19.19 -18.58
C THR A 144 -13.45 -20.59 -18.83
N LYS A 145 -12.88 -21.28 -19.84
CA LYS A 145 -13.31 -22.61 -20.24
C LYS A 145 -12.49 -23.75 -19.61
N SER A 146 -11.33 -23.44 -19.05
CA SER A 146 -10.45 -24.45 -18.47
C SER A 146 -9.86 -23.98 -17.15
N LYS A 147 -9.49 -24.92 -16.28
CA LYS A 147 -8.89 -24.64 -14.96
C LYS A 147 -7.58 -23.85 -15.08
N GLY A 148 -6.74 -24.18 -16.07
CA GLY A 148 -5.49 -23.45 -16.29
C GLY A 148 -5.73 -21.98 -16.67
N GLN A 149 -6.72 -21.71 -17.53
CA GLN A 149 -7.11 -20.34 -17.88
C GLN A 149 -7.67 -19.58 -16.68
N SER A 150 -8.47 -20.24 -15.84
CA SER A 150 -9.02 -19.63 -14.63
C SER A 150 -7.91 -19.21 -13.67
N VAL A 151 -6.95 -20.09 -13.41
CA VAL A 151 -5.80 -19.78 -12.54
C VAL A 151 -4.99 -18.61 -13.12
N ALA A 152 -4.67 -18.66 -14.43
CA ALA A 152 -3.92 -17.58 -15.07
C ALA A 152 -4.67 -16.24 -14.99
N LEU A 153 -5.98 -16.24 -15.26
CA LEU A 153 -6.81 -15.05 -15.19
C LEU A 153 -6.90 -14.52 -13.75
N SER A 154 -7.00 -15.39 -12.76
CA SER A 154 -6.99 -14.99 -11.34
C SER A 154 -5.69 -14.27 -10.96
N ILE A 155 -4.54 -14.83 -11.38
CA ILE A 155 -3.23 -14.21 -11.13
C ILE A 155 -3.13 -12.84 -11.80
N VAL A 156 -3.48 -12.75 -13.10
CA VAL A 156 -3.47 -11.48 -13.83
C VAL A 156 -4.39 -10.46 -13.18
N SER A 157 -5.59 -10.87 -12.76
CA SER A 157 -6.56 -9.98 -12.10
C SER A 157 -6.03 -9.44 -10.77
N VAL A 158 -5.37 -10.26 -9.96
CA VAL A 158 -4.71 -9.80 -8.72
C VAL A 158 -3.60 -8.79 -9.04
N ILE A 159 -2.77 -9.07 -10.04
CA ILE A 159 -1.68 -8.15 -10.43
C ILE A 159 -2.26 -6.82 -10.92
N VAL A 160 -3.25 -6.83 -11.81
CA VAL A 160 -3.88 -5.61 -12.33
C VAL A 160 -4.54 -4.81 -11.19
N LEU A 161 -5.32 -5.48 -10.34
CA LEU A 161 -5.97 -4.85 -9.21
C LEU A 161 -4.96 -4.25 -8.22
N ALA A 162 -3.88 -4.97 -7.92
CA ALA A 162 -2.82 -4.47 -7.06
C ALA A 162 -2.18 -3.20 -7.62
N ASN A 163 -1.90 -3.15 -8.92
CA ASN A 163 -1.34 -1.96 -9.56
C ASN A 163 -2.33 -0.79 -9.60
N LEU A 164 -3.61 -1.05 -9.88
CA LEU A 164 -4.65 0.00 -9.85
C LEU A 164 -4.81 0.58 -8.45
N LEU A 165 -4.90 -0.26 -7.43
CA LEU A 165 -5.02 0.16 -6.03
C LEU A 165 -3.75 0.88 -5.57
N TYR A 166 -2.57 0.39 -5.96
CA TYR A 166 -1.31 1.07 -5.69
C TYR A 166 -1.28 2.47 -6.32
N GLY A 167 -1.67 2.60 -7.59
CA GLY A 167 -1.79 3.90 -8.24
C GLY A 167 -2.76 4.85 -7.52
N ALA A 168 -3.91 4.33 -7.07
CA ALA A 168 -4.88 5.11 -6.30
C ALA A 168 -4.33 5.56 -4.93
N VAL A 169 -3.58 4.71 -4.23
CA VAL A 169 -2.89 5.03 -2.97
C VAL A 169 -1.86 6.14 -3.16
N PHE A 170 -1.15 6.15 -4.28
CA PHE A 170 -0.15 7.19 -4.58
C PHE A 170 -0.75 8.47 -5.19
N ALA A 171 -2.00 8.46 -5.63
CA ALA A 171 -2.65 9.65 -6.17
C ALA A 171 -2.61 10.86 -5.22
N PRO A 172 -2.85 10.76 -3.91
CA PRO A 172 -2.71 11.87 -2.98
C PRO A 172 -1.28 12.44 -2.96
N HIS A 173 -0.26 11.59 -3.01
CA HIS A 173 1.14 12.04 -3.04
C HIS A 173 1.47 12.76 -4.36
N LEU A 174 0.92 12.30 -5.47
CA LEU A 174 1.07 12.97 -6.76
C LEU A 174 0.39 14.33 -6.76
N VAL A 175 -0.86 14.41 -6.28
CA VAL A 175 -1.62 15.67 -6.19
C VAL A 175 -0.89 16.68 -5.30
N THR A 176 -0.40 16.26 -4.14
CA THR A 176 0.34 17.14 -3.23
C THR A 176 1.65 17.63 -3.84
N LYS A 177 2.35 16.75 -4.59
CA LYS A 177 3.59 17.10 -5.30
C LYS A 177 3.34 18.13 -6.41
N LEU A 178 2.32 17.90 -7.25
CA LEU A 178 2.01 18.76 -8.39
C LEU A 178 1.35 20.08 -7.96
N GLY A 179 0.57 20.05 -6.88
CA GLY A 179 -0.15 21.22 -6.37
C GLY A 179 0.67 22.15 -5.49
N GLY A 180 1.90 21.78 -5.12
CA GLY A 180 2.74 22.58 -4.22
C GLY A 180 2.18 22.72 -2.79
N TYR A 181 1.23 21.85 -2.40
CA TYR A 181 0.56 21.89 -1.08
C TYR A 181 1.38 21.30 0.07
N VAL A 182 2.67 21.18 -0.09
CA VAL A 182 3.54 20.46 0.82
C VAL A 182 4.62 21.34 1.40
N THR A 183 4.84 21.27 2.71
CA THR A 183 5.99 21.89 3.34
C THR A 183 7.23 21.05 3.09
N SER A 184 8.35 21.72 2.82
CA SER A 184 9.66 21.08 2.82
C SER A 184 10.00 20.67 4.25
N GLY A 185 10.13 19.37 4.49
CA GLY A 185 10.77 18.86 5.70
C GLY A 185 12.29 19.02 5.61
N PRO A 186 13.04 18.56 6.61
CA PRO A 186 14.51 18.62 6.66
C PRO A 186 15.20 17.71 5.65
N SER A 187 14.64 17.56 4.47
CA SER A 187 15.06 16.61 3.43
C SER A 187 16.44 16.87 2.87
N GLU A 188 16.92 18.11 2.93
CA GLU A 188 18.25 18.49 2.45
C GLU A 188 19.38 17.84 3.26
N GLN A 189 19.10 17.42 4.48
CA GLN A 189 20.09 16.85 5.41
C GLN A 189 20.03 15.30 5.48
N LEU A 190 19.00 14.68 4.91
CA LEU A 190 18.74 13.25 5.15
C LEU A 190 19.58 12.35 4.28
N PHE A 191 19.79 12.72 3.02
CA PHE A 191 20.62 11.99 2.08
C PHE A 191 21.43 12.99 1.24
N PRO A 192 22.70 13.24 1.59
CA PRO A 192 23.60 14.07 0.77
C PRO A 192 23.68 13.50 -0.65
N GLY A 193 23.48 14.36 -1.66
CA GLY A 193 23.51 13.95 -3.07
C GLY A 193 22.16 13.55 -3.69
N VAL A 194 21.09 13.47 -2.93
CA VAL A 194 19.74 13.40 -3.52
C VAL A 194 19.37 14.80 -4.02
N PRO A 195 18.98 14.96 -5.30
CA PRO A 195 18.64 16.27 -5.83
C PRO A 195 17.57 16.95 -4.99
N ASN A 196 17.85 18.19 -4.58
CA ASN A 196 16.86 19.03 -3.93
C ASN A 196 15.66 19.18 -4.86
N GLN A 197 14.50 19.26 -4.24
CA GLN A 197 13.27 19.49 -4.99
C GLN A 197 13.35 20.80 -5.75
N PRO A 198 12.78 20.87 -6.97
CA PRO A 198 12.56 22.16 -7.59
C PRO A 198 11.66 22.98 -6.65
N LYS A 199 12.15 24.18 -6.33
CA LYS A 199 11.39 25.17 -5.57
C LYS A 199 10.13 25.56 -6.34
#